data_8b2c15ca4014875c75d3f8fb1fdf7593
#
_entry.id   8b2c15ca4014875c75d3f8fb1fdf7593
#
_cell.length_a   1.000
_cell.length_b   1.000
_cell.length_c   1.000
_cell.angle_alpha   90.00
_cell.angle_beta   90.00
_cell.angle_gamma   90.00
#
_symmetry.space_group_name_H-M   'P 1'
#
loop_
_entity.id
_entity.type
_entity.pdbx_description
1 polymer ?
#
loop_
_entity_poly.entity_id
_entity_poly.type
_entity_poly.pdbx_seq_one_letter_code
_entity_poly.pdbx_strand_id
1 'polypeptide(L)'
;MLEKVKLALRITTDAFDDELNNLILAAQTDLGIAGVVVPAELDAICTVAITTYCKLHFGEPDEYDRLKRSYDEQKAQLSMATGYTAWTDQT
;
A
#
# COMPACT_ATOMS: atom_id res chain seq x y z
N MET A 1 7.96 -3.33 -7.67
CA MET A 1 6.66 -3.24 -6.98
C MET A 1 5.48 -3.58 -7.89
N LEU A 2 5.50 -3.09 -9.12
CA LEU A 2 4.43 -3.37 -10.08
C LEU A 2 4.19 -4.88 -10.27
N GLU A 3 5.24 -5.66 -10.43
CA GLU A 3 5.11 -7.09 -10.64
C GLU A 3 4.43 -7.80 -9.46
N LYS A 4 4.74 -7.37 -8.24
CA LYS A 4 4.12 -7.95 -7.05
C LYS A 4 2.64 -7.64 -6.98
N VAL A 5 2.26 -6.41 -7.33
CA VAL A 5 0.86 -5.99 -7.35
C VAL A 5 0.11 -6.75 -8.43
N LYS A 6 0.66 -6.87 -9.63
CA LYS A 6 0.05 -7.61 -10.72
C LYS A 6 -0.19 -9.07 -10.34
N LEU A 7 0.80 -9.68 -9.71
CA LEU A 7 0.67 -11.06 -9.25
C LEU A 7 -0.44 -11.21 -8.22
N ALA A 8 -0.51 -10.29 -7.27
CA ALA A 8 -1.54 -10.31 -6.22
C ALA A 8 -2.95 -10.11 -6.77
N LEU A 9 -3.10 -9.27 -7.80
CA LEU A 9 -4.38 -9.02 -8.45
C LEU A 9 -4.66 -10.01 -9.60
N ARG A 10 -3.70 -10.90 -9.88
CA ARG A 10 -3.82 -11.91 -10.95
C ARG A 10 -3.97 -11.28 -12.33
N ILE A 11 -3.26 -10.19 -12.56
CA ILE A 11 -3.25 -9.48 -13.84
C ILE A 11 -2.06 -9.96 -14.65
N THR A 12 -2.32 -10.44 -15.87
CA THR A 12 -1.26 -10.96 -16.75
C THR A 12 -0.99 -10.05 -17.94
N THR A 13 -1.86 -9.06 -18.18
CA THR A 13 -1.70 -8.12 -19.30
C THR A 13 -0.95 -6.87 -18.84
N ASP A 14 -0.33 -6.18 -19.79
CA ASP A 14 0.32 -4.88 -19.54
C ASP A 14 -0.64 -3.69 -19.73
N ALA A 15 -1.89 -3.95 -20.08
CA ALA A 15 -2.86 -2.91 -20.40
C ALA A 15 -3.15 -1.98 -19.22
N PHE A 16 -2.94 -2.44 -17.98
CA PHE A 16 -3.24 -1.68 -16.76
C PHE A 16 -2.00 -1.19 -16.03
N ASP A 17 -0.81 -1.32 -16.63
CA ASP A 17 0.43 -0.99 -15.94
C ASP A 17 0.49 0.46 -15.47
N ASP A 18 0.07 1.41 -16.32
CA ASP A 18 0.07 2.82 -15.94
C ASP A 18 -0.89 3.11 -14.79
N GLU A 19 -2.08 2.52 -14.85
CA GLU A 19 -3.07 2.67 -13.78
C GLU A 19 -2.54 2.08 -12.46
N LEU A 20 -1.94 0.91 -12.54
CA LEU A 20 -1.39 0.25 -11.34
C LEU A 20 -0.21 1.04 -10.76
N ASN A 21 0.67 1.58 -11.61
CA ASN A 21 1.76 2.42 -11.15
C ASN A 21 1.23 3.67 -10.43
N ASN A 22 0.17 4.28 -10.95
CA ASN A 22 -0.45 5.43 -10.30
C ASN A 22 -1.05 5.05 -8.94
N LEU A 23 -1.66 3.88 -8.83
CA LEU A 23 -2.20 3.40 -7.55
C LEU A 23 -1.09 3.11 -6.54
N ILE A 24 0.04 2.56 -6.99
CA ILE A 24 1.19 2.33 -6.13
C ILE A 24 1.70 3.67 -5.56
N LEU A 25 1.85 4.68 -6.41
CA LEU A 25 2.26 6.00 -5.97
C LEU A 25 1.26 6.62 -5.01
N ALA A 26 -0.04 6.46 -5.30
CA ALA A 26 -1.09 6.96 -4.43
C ALA A 26 -1.05 6.28 -3.06
N ALA A 27 -0.78 4.97 -3.02
CA ALA A 27 -0.66 4.24 -1.77
C ALA A 27 0.51 4.76 -0.94
N GLN A 28 1.66 4.99 -1.58
CA GLN A 28 2.83 5.53 -0.89
C GLN A 28 2.55 6.93 -0.34
N THR A 29 1.83 7.74 -1.11
CA THR A 29 1.44 9.07 -0.68
C THR A 29 0.48 9.02 0.51
N ASP A 30 -0.51 8.12 0.45
CA ASP A 30 -1.48 7.96 1.54
C ASP A 30 -0.79 7.52 2.83
N LEU A 31 0.15 6.59 2.75
CA LEU A 31 0.93 6.16 3.90
C LEU A 31 1.76 7.32 4.45
N GLY A 32 2.35 8.13 3.58
CA GLY A 32 3.11 9.31 3.98
C GLY A 32 2.27 10.34 4.71
N ILE A 33 1.03 10.56 4.27
CA ILE A 33 0.08 11.46 4.94
C ILE A 33 -0.21 10.96 6.35
N ALA A 34 -0.27 9.65 6.54
CA ALA A 34 -0.51 9.05 7.85
C ALA A 34 0.75 9.06 8.74
N GLY A 35 1.86 9.59 8.24
CA GLY A 35 3.10 9.67 9.01
C GLY A 35 4.02 8.48 8.84
N VAL A 36 3.71 7.58 7.89
CA VAL A 36 4.54 6.40 7.63
C VAL A 36 5.69 6.79 6.72
N VAL A 37 6.92 6.51 7.15
CA VAL A 37 8.11 6.66 6.30
C VAL A 37 8.33 5.34 5.59
N VAL A 38 8.04 5.33 4.28
CA VAL A 38 8.23 4.12 3.46
C VAL A 38 9.71 3.95 3.19
N PRO A 39 10.33 2.80 3.56
CA PRO A 39 11.74 2.57 3.33
C PRO A 39 12.09 2.56 1.85
N ALA A 40 13.35 2.93 1.52
CA ALA A 40 13.84 2.87 0.14
C ALA A 40 13.74 1.46 -0.42
N GLU A 41 14.05 0.45 0.41
CA GLU A 41 13.79 -0.95 0.10
C GLU A 41 12.50 -1.33 0.83
N LEU A 42 11.44 -1.58 0.06
CA LEU A 42 10.15 -1.93 0.64
C LEU A 42 10.22 -3.28 1.33
N ASP A 43 9.88 -3.30 2.60
CA ASP A 43 9.77 -4.55 3.34
C ASP A 43 8.42 -5.22 3.09
N ALA A 44 8.24 -6.41 3.65
CA ALA A 44 7.05 -7.21 3.43
C ALA A 44 5.78 -6.51 3.94
N ILE A 45 5.88 -5.79 5.07
CA ILE A 45 4.71 -5.14 5.67
C ILE A 45 4.23 -3.98 4.80
N CYS A 46 5.16 -3.13 4.34
CA CYS A 46 4.82 -2.03 3.44
C CYS A 46 4.29 -2.55 2.10
N THR A 47 4.88 -3.63 1.58
CA THR A 47 4.42 -4.25 0.35
C THR A 47 2.98 -4.74 0.47
N VAL A 48 2.64 -5.38 1.59
CA VAL A 48 1.27 -5.85 1.83
C VAL A 48 0.29 -4.68 1.89
N ALA A 49 0.64 -3.60 2.58
CA ALA A 49 -0.22 -2.42 2.68
C ALA A 49 -0.47 -1.80 1.30
N ILE A 50 0.58 -1.61 0.51
CA ILE A 50 0.48 -1.04 -0.84
C ILE A 50 -0.37 -1.95 -1.74
N THR A 51 -0.15 -3.26 -1.65
CA THR A 51 -0.91 -4.24 -2.43
C THR A 51 -2.39 -4.20 -2.06
N THR A 52 -2.71 -4.11 -0.77
CA THR A 52 -4.09 -4.01 -0.30
C THR A 52 -4.76 -2.73 -0.84
N TYR A 53 -4.04 -1.61 -0.82
CA TYR A 53 -4.54 -0.36 -1.38
C TYR A 53 -4.87 -0.53 -2.87
N CYS A 54 -3.99 -1.17 -3.62
CA CYS A 54 -4.23 -1.40 -5.04
C CYS A 54 -5.44 -2.30 -5.28
N LYS A 55 -5.60 -3.36 -4.49
CA LYS A 55 -6.80 -4.22 -4.58
C LYS A 55 -8.07 -3.45 -4.30
N LEU A 56 -8.02 -2.56 -3.31
CA LEU A 56 -9.16 -1.77 -2.87
C LEU A 56 -9.63 -0.80 -3.97
N HIS A 57 -8.68 -0.21 -4.69
CA HIS A 57 -8.96 0.87 -5.63
C HIS A 57 -8.95 0.44 -7.10
N PHE A 58 -8.55 -0.79 -7.41
CA PHE A 58 -8.53 -1.27 -8.78
C PHE A 58 -9.83 -1.98 -9.11
N GLY A 59 -10.57 -1.44 -10.08
CA GLY A 59 -11.85 -2.01 -10.47
C GLY A 59 -12.93 -1.84 -9.39
N GLU A 60 -13.80 -2.82 -9.27
CA GLU A 60 -14.88 -2.82 -8.29
C GLU A 60 -14.83 -4.11 -7.49
N PRO A 61 -13.99 -4.16 -6.42
CA PRO A 61 -13.83 -5.39 -5.66
C PRO A 61 -15.10 -5.72 -4.87
N ASP A 62 -15.47 -7.00 -4.86
CA ASP A 62 -16.65 -7.49 -4.13
C ASP A 62 -16.50 -7.34 -2.63
N GLU A 63 -15.26 -7.30 -2.13
CA GLU A 63 -14.97 -7.25 -0.72
C GLU A 63 -14.43 -5.88 -0.30
N TYR A 64 -15.00 -4.81 -0.89
CA TYR A 64 -14.52 -3.45 -0.66
C TYR A 64 -14.40 -3.10 0.83
N ASP A 65 -15.45 -3.35 1.60
CA ASP A 65 -15.46 -2.98 3.02
C ASP A 65 -14.40 -3.74 3.81
N ARG A 66 -14.21 -5.02 3.51
CA ARG A 66 -13.18 -5.83 4.16
C ARG A 66 -11.79 -5.34 3.80
N LEU A 67 -11.56 -5.06 2.52
CA LEU A 67 -10.27 -4.57 2.05
C LEU A 67 -9.96 -3.19 2.65
N LYS A 68 -10.95 -2.32 2.72
CA LYS A 68 -10.77 -0.99 3.30
C LYS A 68 -10.39 -1.08 4.77
N ARG A 69 -11.08 -1.92 5.53
CA ARG A 69 -10.77 -2.13 6.95
C ARG A 69 -9.38 -2.71 7.12
N SER A 70 -9.02 -3.68 6.30
CA SER A 70 -7.70 -4.30 6.35
C SER A 70 -6.61 -3.28 6.08
N TYR A 71 -6.80 -2.44 5.06
CA TYR A 71 -5.84 -1.40 4.73
C TYR A 71 -5.72 -0.37 5.85
N ASP A 72 -6.84 0.08 6.40
CA ASP A 72 -6.85 1.06 7.48
C ASP A 72 -6.11 0.53 8.71
N GLU A 73 -6.29 -0.75 9.04
CA GLU A 73 -5.58 -1.38 10.14
C GLU A 73 -4.09 -1.49 9.86
N GLN A 74 -3.71 -1.86 8.63
CA GLN A 74 -2.30 -1.95 8.23
C GLN A 74 -1.63 -0.57 8.32
N LYS A 75 -2.30 0.45 7.82
CA LYS A 75 -1.80 1.81 7.86
C LYS A 75 -1.64 2.31 9.30
N ALA A 76 -2.62 2.07 10.14
CA ALA A 76 -2.56 2.44 11.56
C ALA A 76 -1.40 1.75 12.25
N GLN A 77 -1.21 0.46 11.99
CA GLN A 77 -0.13 -0.31 12.57
C GLN A 77 1.24 0.26 12.17
N LEU A 78 1.41 0.56 10.88
CA LEU A 78 2.65 1.15 10.38
C LEU A 78 2.91 2.53 10.96
N SER A 79 1.87 3.36 11.10
CA SER A 79 2.04 4.71 11.64
C SER A 79 2.42 4.72 13.11
N MET A 80 2.19 3.61 13.82
CA MET A 80 2.52 3.48 15.24
C MET A 80 3.81 2.70 15.47
N ALA A 81 4.32 2.01 14.46
CA ALA A 81 5.50 1.16 14.62
C ALA A 81 6.78 1.98 14.58
N THR A 82 7.69 1.69 15.51
CA THR A 82 9.01 2.30 15.54
C THR A 82 9.78 1.92 14.27
N GLY A 83 10.40 2.92 13.65
CA GLY A 83 11.12 2.71 12.40
C GLY A 83 10.33 3.04 11.16
N TYR A 84 9.02 3.26 11.28
CA TYR A 84 8.17 3.65 10.17
C TYR A 84 7.61 5.06 10.30
N THR A 85 8.02 5.80 11.33
CA THR A 85 7.58 7.17 11.55
C THR A 85 8.78 8.08 11.79
N ALA A 86 8.76 9.25 11.15
CA ALA A 86 9.90 10.16 11.22
C ALA A 86 10.09 10.78 12.60
N TRP A 87 9.00 11.00 13.34
CA TRP A 87 9.07 11.67 14.63
C TRP A 87 9.61 10.78 15.76
N THR A 88 9.75 9.49 15.53
CA THR A 88 10.34 8.59 16.53
C THR A 88 11.79 8.91 16.84
N ASP A 89 12.48 9.57 15.91
CA ASP A 89 13.89 9.93 16.09
C ASP A 89 14.08 11.05 17.10
N GLN A 90 13.03 11.67 17.55
CA GLN A 90 13.08 12.79 18.49
C GLN A 90 13.09 12.34 19.95
N THR A 91 12.96 11.07 20.16
CA THR A 91 13.05 10.51 21.51
C THR A 91 14.46 10.07 21.82
#